data_23c1f8f778d877687bb242838970f77c
#
_entry.id   23c1f8f778d877687bb242838970f77c
#
_cell.length_a   1.000
_cell.length_b   1.000
_cell.length_c   1.000
_cell.angle_alpha   90.00
_cell.angle_beta   90.00
_cell.angle_gamma   90.00
#
_symmetry.space_group_name_H-M   'P 1'
#
loop_
_entity.id
_entity.type
_entity.pdbx_description
1 polymer ?
#
loop_
_entity_poly.entity_id
_entity_poly.type
_entity_poly.pdbx_seq_one_letter_code
_entity_poly.pdbx_strand_id
1 'polypeptide(L)'
;MNSNNSGFGYHPTQYARLNNGQLYAMFRESIYSRLEDSEKLDLLQETVNRDALEKGMVGAPQVQFADLPATESGNAANGYITVNRDMATRGIQTLEYNGQTFYHQMDDYNVQALNTVLHEDEHCFQEQIINGTIIISDTDLAKEYMANDFTYSAVLKDGTYQLGSQYVLGVTPSGYYFYYFEPTERDAYLNSENKTVTILSQITSKFGTENSFTAYEKSVQMKGYQAREREAIELFQNPNFVKDVSQI
;
A
#
# COMPACT_ATOMS: atom_id res chain seq x y z
N MET A 1 -17.87 -19.17 -22.17
CA MET A 1 -17.79 -17.88 -21.48
C MET A 1 -17.31 -18.21 -20.07
N ASN A 2 -16.03 -18.06 -19.82
CA ASN A 2 -15.50 -18.20 -18.45
C ASN A 2 -15.91 -16.91 -17.71
N SER A 3 -16.81 -17.05 -16.73
CA SER A 3 -16.99 -16.02 -15.73
C SER A 3 -15.64 -15.92 -14.98
N ASN A 4 -14.79 -14.97 -15.37
CA ASN A 4 -13.68 -14.60 -14.54
C ASN A 4 -14.26 -14.20 -13.19
N ASN A 5 -13.91 -14.94 -12.16
CA ASN A 5 -14.33 -14.66 -10.79
C ASN A 5 -13.53 -13.43 -10.35
N SER A 6 -14.00 -12.25 -10.73
CA SER A 6 -13.42 -10.96 -10.26
C SER A 6 -13.92 -10.72 -8.85
N GLY A 7 -13.00 -10.32 -7.96
CA GLY A 7 -13.32 -9.89 -6.60
C GLY A 7 -14.00 -8.53 -6.51
N PHE A 8 -14.14 -7.79 -7.63
CA PHE A 8 -14.83 -6.51 -7.63
C PHE A 8 -16.34 -6.65 -7.47
N GLY A 9 -16.91 -5.93 -6.50
CA GLY A 9 -18.34 -6.00 -6.25
C GLY A 9 -18.78 -5.14 -5.06
N TYR A 10 -19.98 -5.46 -4.55
CA TYR A 10 -20.49 -4.90 -3.30
C TYR A 10 -20.20 -5.89 -2.17
N HIS A 11 -19.45 -5.44 -1.18
CA HIS A 11 -19.05 -6.24 -0.02
C HIS A 11 -19.68 -5.64 1.26
N PRO A 12 -20.84 -6.16 1.71
CA PRO A 12 -21.51 -5.64 2.89
C PRO A 12 -20.70 -5.89 4.16
N THR A 13 -20.66 -4.89 5.04
CA THR A 13 -19.98 -4.97 6.34
C THR A 13 -20.91 -4.56 7.47
N GLN A 14 -20.59 -4.95 8.71
CA GLN A 14 -21.31 -4.49 9.87
C GLN A 14 -21.13 -2.97 10.12
N TYR A 15 -20.10 -2.35 9.57
CA TYR A 15 -19.77 -0.94 9.76
C TYR A 15 -20.36 0.01 8.69
N ALA A 16 -21.10 -0.49 7.71
CA ALA A 16 -21.65 0.30 6.61
C ALA A 16 -22.52 1.50 7.03
N ARG A 17 -23.08 1.46 8.25
CA ARG A 17 -23.93 2.55 8.79
C ARG A 17 -23.15 3.64 9.51
N LEU A 18 -21.87 3.43 9.81
CA LEU A 18 -21.04 4.45 10.48
C LEU A 18 -20.75 5.60 9.49
N ASN A 19 -20.63 6.82 9.99
CA ASN A 19 -20.00 7.88 9.18
C ASN A 19 -18.47 7.73 9.19
N ASN A 20 -17.77 8.44 8.29
CA ASN A 20 -16.31 8.33 8.15
C ASN A 20 -15.56 8.57 9.46
N GLY A 21 -15.97 9.59 10.23
CA GLY A 21 -15.33 9.89 11.52
C GLY A 21 -15.53 8.79 12.58
N GLN A 22 -16.65 8.07 12.54
CA GLN A 22 -16.90 6.92 13.41
C GLN A 22 -16.11 5.69 12.94
N LEU A 23 -16.09 5.42 11.64
CA LEU A 23 -15.34 4.32 11.06
C LEU A 23 -13.85 4.48 11.34
N TYR A 24 -13.28 5.62 10.99
CA TYR A 24 -11.84 5.85 11.16
C TYR A 24 -11.42 5.86 12.64
N ALA A 25 -12.29 6.30 13.55
CA ALA A 25 -12.00 6.20 14.98
C ALA A 25 -11.81 4.76 15.48
N MET A 26 -12.28 3.75 14.74
CA MET A 26 -12.06 2.33 15.05
C MET A 26 -10.59 1.91 14.87
N PHE A 27 -9.81 2.67 14.09
CA PHE A 27 -8.36 2.45 13.95
C PHE A 27 -7.54 2.98 15.13
N ARG A 28 -8.15 3.56 16.15
CA ARG A 28 -7.44 3.89 17.39
C ARG A 28 -6.92 2.61 18.03
N GLU A 29 -5.68 2.61 18.49
CA GLU A 29 -5.04 1.46 19.14
C GLU A 29 -5.90 0.89 20.29
N SER A 30 -6.47 1.80 21.12
CA SER A 30 -7.35 1.46 22.23
C SER A 30 -8.65 0.76 21.82
N ILE A 31 -9.05 0.84 20.57
CA ILE A 31 -10.23 0.18 20.00
C ILE A 31 -9.79 -1.01 19.17
N TYR A 32 -8.93 -0.80 18.15
CA TYR A 32 -8.50 -1.79 17.18
C TYR A 32 -7.93 -3.05 17.82
N SER A 33 -7.14 -2.89 18.89
CA SER A 33 -6.54 -4.01 19.63
C SER A 33 -7.56 -4.95 20.29
N ARG A 34 -8.80 -4.51 20.46
CA ARG A 34 -9.88 -5.29 21.10
C ARG A 34 -10.85 -5.91 20.11
N LEU A 35 -10.76 -5.53 18.84
CA LEU A 35 -11.59 -6.12 17.78
C LEU A 35 -11.17 -7.56 17.53
N GLU A 36 -12.16 -8.40 17.31
CA GLU A 36 -11.93 -9.76 16.79
C GLU A 36 -11.42 -9.69 15.34
N ASP A 37 -10.76 -10.74 14.85
CA ASP A 37 -10.20 -10.76 13.50
C ASP A 37 -11.28 -10.51 12.43
N SER A 38 -12.49 -11.02 12.61
CA SER A 38 -13.63 -10.77 11.70
C SER A 38 -14.07 -9.31 11.72
N GLU A 39 -14.03 -8.66 12.87
CA GLU A 39 -14.37 -7.24 13.02
C GLU A 39 -13.29 -6.35 12.37
N LYS A 40 -12.01 -6.71 12.52
CA LYS A 40 -10.91 -6.05 11.82
C LYS A 40 -11.04 -6.18 10.31
N LEU A 41 -11.37 -7.39 9.83
CA LEU A 41 -11.59 -7.63 8.40
C LEU A 41 -12.74 -6.77 7.86
N ASP A 42 -13.88 -6.73 8.55
CA ASP A 42 -15.02 -5.89 8.18
C ASP A 42 -14.66 -4.39 8.18
N LEU A 43 -13.83 -3.95 9.13
CA LEU A 43 -13.35 -2.57 9.20
C LEU A 43 -12.47 -2.21 8.00
N LEU A 44 -11.54 -3.09 7.64
CA LEU A 44 -10.69 -2.92 6.45
C LEU A 44 -11.53 -2.94 5.17
N GLN A 45 -12.47 -3.89 5.05
CA GLN A 45 -13.39 -3.95 3.91
C GLN A 45 -14.23 -2.68 3.77
N GLU A 46 -14.80 -2.16 4.87
CA GLU A 46 -15.59 -0.93 4.80
C GLU A 46 -14.73 0.27 4.40
N THR A 47 -13.48 0.31 4.87
CA THR A 47 -12.54 1.37 4.46
C THR A 47 -12.31 1.33 2.96
N VAL A 48 -12.04 0.15 2.40
CA VAL A 48 -11.88 -0.08 0.95
C VAL A 48 -13.16 0.23 0.17
N ASN A 49 -14.34 -0.19 0.65
CA ASN A 49 -15.61 0.16 0.02
C ASN A 49 -15.78 1.67 -0.19
N ARG A 50 -15.37 2.46 0.80
CA ARG A 50 -15.48 3.93 0.75
C ARG A 50 -14.42 4.56 -0.13
N ASP A 51 -13.19 4.06 -0.04
CA ASP A 51 -12.10 4.56 -0.88
C ASP A 51 -12.37 4.27 -2.36
N ALA A 52 -12.80 3.06 -2.69
CA ALA A 52 -13.20 2.67 -4.03
C ALA A 52 -14.36 3.55 -4.59
N LEU A 53 -15.36 3.86 -3.74
CA LEU A 53 -16.44 4.78 -4.11
C LEU A 53 -15.93 6.20 -4.36
N GLU A 54 -15.02 6.70 -3.53
CA GLU A 54 -14.40 8.03 -3.66
C GLU A 54 -13.59 8.14 -4.95
N LYS A 55 -12.86 7.07 -5.30
CA LYS A 55 -12.09 6.95 -6.55
C LYS A 55 -12.96 6.74 -7.80
N GLY A 56 -14.25 6.45 -7.64
CA GLY A 56 -15.17 6.13 -8.75
C GLY A 56 -14.93 4.76 -9.37
N MET A 57 -14.45 3.80 -8.60
CA MET A 57 -14.22 2.44 -9.04
C MET A 57 -15.55 1.72 -9.37
N VAL A 58 -15.48 0.78 -10.30
CA VAL A 58 -16.60 -0.10 -10.64
C VAL A 58 -16.59 -1.33 -9.74
N GLY A 59 -17.26 -1.21 -8.59
CA GLY A 59 -17.19 -2.17 -7.49
C GLY A 59 -15.90 -2.02 -6.65
N ALA A 60 -16.00 -2.31 -5.36
CA ALA A 60 -14.85 -2.36 -4.47
C ALA A 60 -14.17 -3.73 -4.56
N PRO A 61 -12.85 -3.84 -4.35
CA PRO A 61 -12.18 -5.13 -4.21
C PRO A 61 -12.56 -5.82 -2.90
N GLN A 62 -12.52 -7.15 -2.91
CA GLN A 62 -12.77 -7.96 -1.71
C GLN A 62 -11.51 -8.09 -0.87
N VAL A 63 -11.58 -7.71 0.41
CA VAL A 63 -10.48 -7.85 1.38
C VAL A 63 -10.53 -9.22 2.04
N GLN A 64 -9.38 -9.86 2.20
CA GLN A 64 -9.23 -11.13 2.91
C GLN A 64 -7.92 -11.17 3.69
N PHE A 65 -7.89 -11.97 4.76
CA PHE A 65 -6.65 -12.29 5.46
C PHE A 65 -6.05 -13.60 4.95
N ALA A 66 -4.72 -13.62 4.81
CA ALA A 66 -3.95 -14.84 4.56
C ALA A 66 -2.62 -14.81 5.32
N ASP A 67 -2.00 -15.97 5.42
CA ASP A 67 -0.65 -16.10 5.90
C ASP A 67 0.29 -15.80 4.73
N LEU A 68 0.84 -14.57 4.70
CA LEU A 68 1.77 -14.11 3.67
C LEU A 68 3.22 -14.21 4.17
N PRO A 69 4.22 -14.17 3.26
CA PRO A 69 5.61 -14.04 3.66
C PRO A 69 5.83 -12.84 4.60
N ALA A 70 6.78 -12.95 5.50
CA ALA A 70 7.08 -11.93 6.51
C ALA A 70 7.49 -10.55 5.94
N THR A 71 7.90 -10.51 4.68
CA THR A 71 8.28 -9.31 3.95
C THR A 71 7.13 -8.65 3.21
N GLU A 72 5.95 -9.28 3.24
CA GLU A 72 4.76 -8.88 2.48
C GLU A 72 3.62 -8.55 3.42
N SER A 73 3.22 -7.28 3.48
CA SER A 73 2.09 -6.82 4.30
C SER A 73 0.74 -7.05 3.62
N GLY A 74 0.71 -7.02 2.30
CA GLY A 74 -0.46 -7.27 1.48
C GLY A 74 -0.11 -7.47 0.02
N ASN A 75 -1.09 -7.86 -0.77
CA ASN A 75 -1.05 -7.85 -2.22
C ASN A 75 -2.45 -7.66 -2.82
N ALA A 76 -2.49 -7.21 -4.07
CA ALA A 76 -3.73 -7.02 -4.82
C ALA A 76 -3.69 -7.76 -6.15
N ALA A 77 -4.76 -8.45 -6.51
CA ALA A 77 -4.91 -9.09 -7.82
C ALA A 77 -6.39 -9.38 -8.13
N ASN A 78 -6.82 -9.10 -9.36
CA ASN A 78 -8.14 -9.46 -9.87
C ASN A 78 -9.31 -9.02 -8.96
N GLY A 79 -9.19 -7.84 -8.34
CA GLY A 79 -10.20 -7.31 -7.42
C GLY A 79 -10.20 -7.96 -6.03
N TYR A 80 -9.16 -8.66 -5.66
CA TYR A 80 -8.93 -9.15 -4.29
C TYR A 80 -7.76 -8.40 -3.68
N ILE A 81 -7.93 -8.00 -2.41
CA ILE A 81 -6.87 -7.49 -1.55
C ILE A 81 -6.61 -8.56 -0.49
N THR A 82 -5.40 -9.07 -0.45
CA THR A 82 -4.97 -10.02 0.58
C THR A 82 -4.06 -9.29 1.56
N VAL A 83 -4.38 -9.33 2.85
CA VAL A 83 -3.61 -8.69 3.92
C VAL A 83 -2.99 -9.76 4.81
N ASN A 84 -1.71 -9.56 5.17
CA ASN A 84 -1.00 -10.46 6.08
C ASN A 84 -1.70 -10.49 7.44
N ARG A 85 -2.25 -11.67 7.80
CA ARG A 85 -3.05 -11.86 9.00
C ARG A 85 -2.30 -11.45 10.27
N ASP A 86 -1.10 -11.99 10.49
CA ASP A 86 -0.37 -11.76 11.74
C ASP A 86 0.06 -10.31 11.89
N MET A 87 0.46 -9.66 10.80
CA MET A 87 0.80 -8.24 10.81
C MET A 87 -0.42 -7.37 11.11
N ALA A 88 -1.55 -7.61 10.45
CA ALA A 88 -2.75 -6.79 10.61
C ALA A 88 -3.53 -7.05 11.89
N THR A 89 -3.56 -8.29 12.40
CA THR A 89 -4.41 -8.63 13.56
C THR A 89 -3.68 -8.64 14.89
N ARG A 90 -2.38 -8.95 14.87
CA ARG A 90 -1.54 -9.11 16.07
C ARG A 90 -0.36 -8.16 16.12
N GLY A 91 -0.05 -7.49 15.02
CA GLY A 91 1.14 -6.64 14.89
C GLY A 91 2.45 -7.44 14.90
N ILE A 92 2.41 -8.70 14.48
CA ILE A 92 3.60 -9.56 14.50
C ILE A 92 4.17 -9.64 13.08
N GLN A 93 5.40 -9.20 12.93
CA GLN A 93 6.21 -9.42 11.74
C GLN A 93 7.24 -10.51 12.04
N THR A 94 7.25 -11.56 11.26
CA THR A 94 8.21 -12.66 11.37
C THR A 94 9.37 -12.38 10.41
N LEU A 95 10.60 -12.42 10.89
CA LEU A 95 11.82 -12.18 10.11
C LEU A 95 12.70 -13.43 10.13
N GLU A 96 13.13 -13.87 8.98
CA GLU A 96 14.07 -14.98 8.82
C GLU A 96 15.48 -14.45 8.56
N TYR A 97 16.43 -14.80 9.44
CA TYR A 97 17.82 -14.41 9.25
C TYR A 97 18.74 -15.57 9.64
N ASN A 98 19.60 -16.01 8.72
CA ASN A 98 20.54 -17.14 8.93
C ASN A 98 19.87 -18.43 9.46
N GLY A 99 18.64 -18.74 8.97
CA GLY A 99 17.89 -19.92 9.39
C GLY A 99 17.30 -19.82 10.80
N GLN A 100 17.29 -18.63 11.39
CA GLN A 100 16.63 -18.33 12.66
C GLN A 100 15.43 -17.42 12.42
N THR A 101 14.32 -17.72 13.10
CA THR A 101 13.09 -16.93 13.05
C THR A 101 13.08 -15.91 14.18
N PHE A 102 12.91 -14.65 13.84
CA PHE A 102 12.75 -13.54 14.78
C PHE A 102 11.35 -12.97 14.67
N TYR A 103 10.78 -12.57 15.78
CA TYR A 103 9.48 -11.92 15.84
C TYR A 103 9.69 -10.45 16.22
N HIS A 104 9.16 -9.57 15.40
CA HIS A 104 9.14 -8.14 15.66
C HIS A 104 7.71 -7.70 15.96
N GLN A 105 7.50 -7.07 17.12
CA GLN A 105 6.23 -6.46 17.49
C GLN A 105 6.14 -5.06 16.89
N MET A 106 5.11 -4.81 16.10
CA MET A 106 4.84 -3.52 15.47
C MET A 106 3.96 -2.68 16.39
N ASP A 107 4.47 -1.52 16.81
CA ASP A 107 3.74 -0.60 17.71
C ASP A 107 2.61 0.16 16.99
N ASP A 108 2.61 0.16 15.66
CA ASP A 108 1.67 0.90 14.80
C ASP A 108 0.86 -0.03 13.88
N TYR A 109 0.69 -1.30 14.22
CA TYR A 109 0.08 -2.31 13.35
C TYR A 109 -1.36 -1.97 12.92
N ASN A 110 -2.14 -1.27 13.76
CA ASN A 110 -3.47 -0.76 13.44
C ASN A 110 -3.42 0.26 12.30
N VAL A 111 -2.40 1.11 12.28
CA VAL A 111 -2.18 2.11 11.23
C VAL A 111 -1.57 1.46 9.99
N GLN A 112 -0.64 0.52 10.17
CA GLN A 112 -0.07 -0.24 9.05
C GLN A 112 -1.15 -1.05 8.31
N ALA A 113 -2.10 -1.66 9.03
CA ALA A 113 -3.23 -2.36 8.42
C ALA A 113 -4.10 -1.42 7.57
N LEU A 114 -4.38 -0.20 8.06
CA LEU A 114 -5.07 0.85 7.30
C LEU A 114 -4.27 1.25 6.05
N ASN A 115 -2.97 1.52 6.21
CA ASN A 115 -2.11 1.91 5.09
C ASN A 115 -2.01 0.82 4.04
N THR A 116 -1.84 -0.44 4.46
CA THR A 116 -1.78 -1.59 3.55
C THR A 116 -3.03 -1.71 2.69
N VAL A 117 -4.22 -1.67 3.26
CA VAL A 117 -5.44 -1.81 2.43
C VAL A 117 -5.65 -0.64 1.49
N LEU A 118 -5.24 0.57 1.85
CA LEU A 118 -5.30 1.74 0.97
C LEU A 118 -4.27 1.65 -0.16
N HIS A 119 -3.10 1.07 0.10
CA HIS A 119 -2.07 0.81 -0.90
C HIS A 119 -2.56 -0.24 -1.92
N GLU A 120 -3.08 -1.36 -1.44
CA GLU A 120 -3.59 -2.42 -2.30
C GLU A 120 -4.88 -2.02 -3.06
N ASP A 121 -5.71 -1.15 -2.47
CA ASP A 121 -6.87 -0.57 -3.16
C ASP A 121 -6.45 0.36 -4.30
N GLU A 122 -5.33 1.06 -4.16
CA GLU A 122 -4.76 1.84 -5.27
C GLU A 122 -4.36 0.95 -6.44
N HIS A 123 -3.73 -0.20 -6.19
CA HIS A 123 -3.43 -1.17 -7.25
C HIS A 123 -4.70 -1.70 -7.94
N CYS A 124 -5.77 -1.96 -7.19
CA CYS A 124 -7.05 -2.34 -7.76
C CYS A 124 -7.68 -1.21 -8.62
N PHE A 125 -7.51 0.05 -8.23
CA PHE A 125 -7.91 1.20 -9.03
C PHE A 125 -7.10 1.30 -10.32
N GLN A 126 -5.78 1.16 -10.24
CA GLN A 126 -4.88 1.14 -11.39
C GLN A 126 -5.21 -0.01 -12.34
N GLU A 127 -5.52 -1.21 -11.82
CA GLU A 127 -5.99 -2.36 -12.61
C GLU A 127 -7.23 -2.01 -13.45
N GLN A 128 -8.21 -1.30 -12.86
CA GLN A 128 -9.42 -0.87 -13.57
C GLN A 128 -9.14 0.19 -14.64
N ILE A 129 -8.12 1.03 -14.46
CA ILE A 129 -7.66 1.99 -15.48
C ILE A 129 -6.95 1.25 -16.62
N ILE A 130 -6.01 0.37 -16.30
CA ILE A 130 -5.21 -0.38 -17.28
C ILE A 130 -6.09 -1.25 -18.17
N ASN A 131 -7.09 -1.92 -17.59
CA ASN A 131 -8.02 -2.77 -18.37
C ASN A 131 -9.17 -2.00 -19.03
N GLY A 132 -9.22 -0.67 -18.88
CA GLY A 132 -10.23 0.20 -19.50
C GLY A 132 -11.62 0.16 -18.86
N THR A 133 -11.75 -0.40 -17.65
CA THR A 133 -13.01 -0.39 -16.89
C THR A 133 -13.32 1.03 -16.39
N ILE A 134 -12.30 1.80 -16.03
CA ILE A 134 -12.39 3.21 -15.64
C ILE A 134 -11.61 4.06 -16.65
N ILE A 135 -12.20 5.18 -17.02
CA ILE A 135 -11.54 6.19 -17.84
C ILE A 135 -11.30 7.42 -16.98
N ILE A 136 -10.04 7.74 -16.73
CA ILE A 136 -9.66 8.95 -16.01
C ILE A 136 -9.37 10.12 -16.97
N SER A 137 -9.53 11.33 -16.50
CA SER A 137 -9.27 12.55 -17.30
C SER A 137 -7.79 12.78 -17.59
N ASP A 138 -6.91 12.30 -16.71
CA ASP A 138 -5.45 12.34 -16.91
C ASP A 138 -5.03 11.16 -17.81
N THR A 139 -5.02 11.43 -19.12
CA THR A 139 -4.66 10.41 -20.11
C THR A 139 -3.17 10.08 -20.12
N ASP A 140 -2.31 10.96 -19.60
CA ASP A 140 -0.87 10.73 -19.56
C ASP A 140 -0.54 9.80 -18.38
N LEU A 141 -1.19 9.97 -17.25
CA LEU A 141 -1.12 9.03 -16.13
C LEU A 141 -1.63 7.64 -16.52
N ALA A 142 -2.77 7.56 -17.24
CA ALA A 142 -3.28 6.28 -17.73
C ALA A 142 -2.28 5.55 -18.64
N LYS A 143 -1.61 6.28 -19.54
CA LYS A 143 -0.55 5.72 -20.40
C LYS A 143 0.67 5.29 -19.58
N GLU A 144 1.02 6.04 -18.55
CA GLU A 144 2.13 5.71 -17.66
C GLU A 144 1.89 4.37 -16.95
N TYR A 145 0.69 4.15 -16.41
CA TYR A 145 0.30 2.86 -15.80
C TYR A 145 0.33 1.72 -16.82
N MET A 146 -0.24 1.92 -18.03
CA MET A 146 -0.22 0.91 -19.09
C MET A 146 1.20 0.58 -19.56
N ALA A 147 2.11 1.55 -19.54
CA ALA A 147 3.51 1.34 -19.96
C ALA A 147 4.33 0.62 -18.87
N ASN A 148 3.93 0.70 -17.61
CA ASN A 148 4.64 0.10 -16.49
C ASN A 148 4.79 -1.42 -16.62
N ASP A 149 3.81 -2.10 -17.22
CA ASP A 149 3.85 -3.55 -17.48
C ASP A 149 4.97 -3.97 -18.44
N PHE A 150 5.59 -3.00 -19.16
CA PHE A 150 6.55 -3.28 -20.22
C PHE A 150 7.93 -2.67 -20.00
N THR A 151 8.07 -1.74 -19.07
CA THR A 151 9.33 -1.00 -18.86
C THR A 151 9.60 -0.77 -17.38
N TYR A 152 10.68 -1.30 -16.90
CA TYR A 152 11.16 -1.05 -15.54
C TYR A 152 11.78 0.34 -15.45
N SER A 153 11.00 1.31 -15.01
CA SER A 153 11.44 2.70 -14.85
C SER A 153 11.04 3.26 -13.50
N ALA A 154 11.96 3.99 -12.87
CA ALA A 154 11.65 4.80 -11.70
C ALA A 154 11.30 6.22 -12.16
N VAL A 155 10.13 6.72 -11.77
CA VAL A 155 9.68 8.07 -12.08
C VAL A 155 9.70 8.92 -10.82
N LEU A 156 10.65 9.83 -10.75
CA LEU A 156 10.90 10.72 -9.64
C LEU A 156 10.61 12.18 -10.08
N LYS A 157 10.54 13.08 -9.13
CA LYS A 157 10.28 14.51 -9.42
C LYS A 157 11.37 15.20 -10.28
N ASP A 158 12.58 14.69 -10.30
CA ASP A 158 13.71 15.22 -11.10
C ASP A 158 13.87 14.55 -12.47
N GLY A 159 13.12 13.46 -12.73
CA GLY A 159 13.14 12.79 -14.04
C GLY A 159 12.81 11.31 -13.97
N THR A 160 12.86 10.69 -15.14
CA THR A 160 12.66 9.25 -15.31
C THR A 160 13.99 8.55 -15.47
N TYR A 161 14.23 7.52 -14.68
CA TYR A 161 15.41 6.66 -14.73
C TYR A 161 14.99 5.28 -15.27
N GLN A 162 15.74 4.77 -16.24
CA GLN A 162 15.47 3.46 -16.82
C GLN A 162 16.54 2.46 -16.43
N LEU A 163 16.12 1.26 -16.03
CA LEU A 163 16.99 0.11 -15.94
C LEU A 163 17.13 -0.56 -17.30
N GLY A 164 18.35 -0.98 -17.64
CA GLY A 164 18.57 -1.88 -18.78
C GLY A 164 17.93 -3.25 -18.51
N SER A 165 17.98 -4.15 -19.51
CA SER A 165 17.24 -5.41 -19.63
C SER A 165 17.47 -6.49 -18.55
N GLN A 166 18.14 -6.21 -17.45
CA GLN A 166 18.41 -7.17 -16.36
C GLN A 166 18.00 -6.59 -15.01
N TYR A 167 16.71 -6.59 -14.78
CA TYR A 167 16.13 -6.16 -13.52
C TYR A 167 16.00 -7.35 -12.55
N VAL A 168 16.52 -7.20 -11.33
CA VAL A 168 16.30 -8.14 -10.23
C VAL A 168 15.62 -7.40 -9.10
N LEU A 169 14.30 -7.55 -9.02
CA LEU A 169 13.46 -6.96 -7.97
C LEU A 169 14.02 -7.28 -6.58
N GLY A 170 14.19 -6.26 -5.77
CA GLY A 170 14.36 -6.37 -4.32
C GLY A 170 15.70 -6.95 -3.81
N VAL A 171 16.60 -7.41 -4.67
CA VAL A 171 17.85 -8.07 -4.25
C VAL A 171 18.98 -7.07 -4.00
N THR A 172 18.91 -5.89 -4.61
CA THR A 172 19.89 -4.83 -4.42
C THR A 172 19.20 -3.53 -3.96
N PRO A 173 19.90 -2.61 -3.28
CA PRO A 173 19.33 -1.30 -2.95
C PRO A 173 18.77 -0.56 -4.17
N SER A 174 19.42 -0.68 -5.33
CA SER A 174 18.95 -0.12 -6.58
C SER A 174 17.64 -0.76 -7.06
N GLY A 175 17.54 -2.08 -7.07
CA GLY A 175 16.33 -2.80 -7.44
C GLY A 175 15.13 -2.40 -6.58
N TYR A 176 15.35 -2.18 -5.29
CA TYR A 176 14.33 -1.70 -4.38
C TYR A 176 13.77 -0.34 -4.77
N TYR A 177 14.63 0.66 -5.12
CA TYR A 177 14.16 1.98 -5.52
C TYR A 177 13.52 1.99 -6.89
N PHE A 178 13.96 1.15 -7.82
CA PHE A 178 13.29 1.01 -9.12
C PHE A 178 11.88 0.44 -8.94
N TYR A 179 11.71 -0.59 -8.13
CA TYR A 179 10.39 -1.12 -7.77
C TYR A 179 9.53 -0.05 -7.07
N TYR A 180 10.07 0.58 -6.02
CA TYR A 180 9.32 1.55 -5.20
C TYR A 180 8.82 2.76 -5.99
N PHE A 181 9.56 3.18 -7.03
CA PHE A 181 9.22 4.34 -7.87
C PHE A 181 8.74 3.96 -9.28
N GLU A 182 8.41 2.71 -9.54
CA GLU A 182 7.58 2.37 -10.69
C GLU A 182 6.26 3.13 -10.61
N PRO A 183 5.69 3.60 -11.73
CA PRO A 183 4.49 4.45 -11.70
C PRO A 183 3.36 3.93 -10.83
N THR A 184 3.07 2.64 -10.90
CA THR A 184 2.00 2.02 -10.12
C THR A 184 2.35 1.95 -8.63
N GLU A 185 3.53 1.48 -8.28
CA GLU A 185 4.00 1.41 -6.89
C GLU A 185 4.18 2.80 -6.29
N ARG A 186 4.82 3.72 -7.03
CA ARG A 186 5.00 5.12 -6.63
C ARG A 186 3.69 5.75 -6.17
N ASP A 187 2.65 5.62 -6.97
CA ASP A 187 1.37 6.25 -6.68
C ASP A 187 0.62 5.51 -5.57
N ALA A 188 0.74 4.18 -5.48
CA ALA A 188 0.19 3.41 -4.38
C ALA A 188 0.81 3.82 -3.03
N TYR A 189 2.13 3.96 -2.94
CA TYR A 189 2.80 4.46 -1.74
C TYR A 189 2.43 5.90 -1.41
N LEU A 190 2.46 6.80 -2.39
CA LEU A 190 2.16 8.22 -2.18
C LEU A 190 0.71 8.43 -1.74
N ASN A 191 -0.25 7.81 -2.43
CA ASN A 191 -1.67 8.01 -2.17
C ASN A 191 -2.10 7.36 -0.85
N SER A 192 -1.65 6.14 -0.55
CA SER A 192 -1.96 5.47 0.71
C SER A 192 -1.38 6.20 1.91
N GLU A 193 -0.12 6.67 1.83
CA GLU A 193 0.52 7.42 2.90
C GLU A 193 -0.21 8.75 3.17
N ASN A 194 -0.51 9.53 2.13
CA ASN A 194 -1.23 10.80 2.25
C ASN A 194 -2.64 10.59 2.83
N LYS A 195 -3.36 9.57 2.38
CA LYS A 195 -4.70 9.24 2.87
C LYS A 195 -4.64 8.81 4.34
N THR A 196 -3.70 7.93 4.69
CA THR A 196 -3.49 7.48 6.08
C THR A 196 -3.20 8.67 7.00
N VAL A 197 -2.24 9.53 6.66
CA VAL A 197 -1.91 10.73 7.46
C VAL A 197 -3.11 11.65 7.61
N THR A 198 -3.91 11.82 6.54
CA THR A 198 -5.14 12.61 6.59
C THR A 198 -6.17 12.02 7.58
N ILE A 199 -6.38 10.72 7.54
CA ILE A 199 -7.26 9.99 8.48
C ILE A 199 -6.76 10.13 9.91
N LEU A 200 -5.46 9.90 10.16
CA LEU A 200 -4.88 10.07 11.49
C LEU A 200 -5.03 11.49 12.03
N SER A 201 -4.85 12.50 11.17
CA SER A 201 -5.06 13.91 11.56
C SER A 201 -6.50 14.18 11.99
N GLN A 202 -7.48 13.61 11.30
CA GLN A 202 -8.90 13.71 11.67
C GLN A 202 -9.20 13.03 13.01
N ILE A 203 -8.63 11.85 13.25
CA ILE A 203 -8.79 11.13 14.52
C ILE A 203 -8.14 11.91 15.64
N THR A 204 -6.89 12.34 15.46
CA THR A 204 -6.09 13.07 16.45
C THR A 204 -6.76 14.40 16.85
N SER A 205 -7.33 15.12 15.90
CA SER A 205 -8.02 16.39 16.17
C SER A 205 -9.23 16.21 17.09
N LYS A 206 -9.85 15.04 17.10
CA LYS A 206 -11.06 14.75 17.88
C LYS A 206 -10.79 14.00 19.18
N PHE A 207 -9.83 13.09 19.18
CA PHE A 207 -9.61 12.15 20.29
C PHE A 207 -8.22 12.28 20.93
N GLY A 208 -7.35 13.13 20.41
CA GLY A 208 -5.93 13.20 20.78
C GLY A 208 -5.09 12.15 20.05
N THR A 209 -3.76 12.28 20.20
CA THR A 209 -2.81 11.35 19.59
C THR A 209 -2.65 10.08 20.44
N GLU A 210 -2.30 8.96 19.80
CA GLU A 210 -1.96 7.69 20.45
C GLU A 210 -0.51 7.27 20.05
N ASN A 211 0.07 6.34 20.79
CA ASN A 211 1.45 5.90 20.55
C ASN A 211 1.64 5.33 19.14
N SER A 212 0.69 4.52 18.66
CA SER A 212 0.72 3.96 17.32
C SER A 212 0.74 5.03 16.22
N PHE A 213 -0.01 6.13 16.40
CA PHE A 213 -0.02 7.25 15.45
C PHE A 213 1.34 7.97 15.43
N THR A 214 1.91 8.22 16.62
CA THR A 214 3.26 8.81 16.72
C THR A 214 4.33 7.89 16.13
N ALA A 215 4.23 6.58 16.32
CA ALA A 215 5.16 5.60 15.74
C ALA A 215 5.08 5.60 14.21
N TYR A 216 3.87 5.59 13.64
CA TYR A 216 3.65 5.68 12.20
C TYR A 216 4.17 6.99 11.61
N GLU A 217 3.85 8.14 12.21
CA GLU A 217 4.33 9.45 11.75
C GLU A 217 5.87 9.53 11.74
N LYS A 218 6.54 8.98 12.75
CA LYS A 218 8.00 8.88 12.76
C LYS A 218 8.52 7.98 11.65
N SER A 219 7.86 6.86 11.40
CA SER A 219 8.21 5.95 10.31
C SER A 219 8.11 6.66 8.96
N VAL A 220 7.01 7.38 8.72
CA VAL A 220 6.81 8.18 7.50
C VAL A 220 7.88 9.28 7.35
N GLN A 221 8.25 9.98 8.41
CA GLN A 221 9.33 10.98 8.36
C GLN A 221 10.68 10.38 7.96
N MET A 222 10.97 9.16 8.38
CA MET A 222 12.26 8.47 8.17
C MET A 222 12.30 7.64 6.89
N LYS A 223 11.18 7.01 6.53
CA LYS A 223 11.10 5.97 5.50
C LYS A 223 9.90 6.14 4.56
N GLY A 224 9.13 7.22 4.68
CA GLY A 224 8.00 7.48 3.82
C GLY A 224 8.43 7.94 2.43
N TYR A 225 7.44 8.14 1.57
CA TYR A 225 7.65 8.46 0.16
C TYR A 225 8.67 9.59 -0.07
N GLN A 226 8.50 10.73 0.60
CA GLN A 226 9.39 11.89 0.40
C GLN A 226 10.83 11.65 0.88
N ALA A 227 11.02 10.86 1.94
CA ALA A 227 12.36 10.52 2.41
C ALA A 227 13.07 9.61 1.40
N ARG A 228 12.36 8.58 0.92
CA ARG A 228 12.87 7.63 -0.07
C ARG A 228 13.13 8.29 -1.44
N GLU A 229 12.28 9.23 -1.85
CA GLU A 229 12.50 9.96 -3.10
C GLU A 229 13.79 10.78 -3.06
N ARG A 230 14.07 11.47 -1.96
CA ARG A 230 15.36 12.18 -1.79
C ARG A 230 16.55 11.23 -1.87
N GLU A 231 16.47 10.11 -1.18
CA GLU A 231 17.50 9.07 -1.17
C GLU A 231 17.73 8.47 -2.57
N ALA A 232 16.64 8.15 -3.28
CA ALA A 232 16.70 7.62 -4.63
C ALA A 232 17.34 8.61 -5.61
N ILE A 233 16.97 9.90 -5.54
CA ILE A 233 17.57 10.95 -6.38
C ILE A 233 19.08 11.03 -6.15
N GLU A 234 19.52 11.05 -4.89
CA GLU A 234 20.96 11.10 -4.56
C GLU A 234 21.71 9.87 -5.10
N LEU A 235 21.10 8.68 -5.00
CA LEU A 235 21.68 7.44 -5.49
C LEU A 235 21.73 7.40 -7.03
N PHE A 236 20.65 7.75 -7.71
CA PHE A 236 20.56 7.71 -9.18
C PHE A 236 21.45 8.79 -9.86
N GLN A 237 21.72 9.89 -9.19
CA GLN A 237 22.70 10.89 -9.66
C GLN A 237 24.15 10.45 -9.47
N ASN A 238 24.40 9.38 -8.72
CA ASN A 238 25.75 8.83 -8.54
C ASN A 238 26.11 7.96 -9.76
N PRO A 239 27.10 8.35 -10.59
CA PRO A 239 27.44 7.61 -11.81
C PRO A 239 28.01 6.21 -11.51
N ASN A 240 28.49 5.94 -10.29
CA ASN A 240 28.97 4.63 -9.89
C ASN A 240 27.80 3.69 -9.51
N PHE A 241 26.73 4.22 -8.96
CA PHE A 241 25.56 3.45 -8.58
C PHE A 241 24.81 2.89 -9.80
N VAL A 242 24.62 3.70 -10.85
CA VAL A 242 23.96 3.28 -12.09
C VAL A 242 24.81 2.27 -12.88
N LYS A 243 26.15 2.32 -12.75
CA LYS A 243 27.06 1.35 -13.39
C LYS A 243 27.02 -0.03 -12.74
N ASP A 244 26.86 -0.11 -11.43
CA ASP A 244 26.79 -1.39 -10.70
C ASP A 244 25.54 -2.19 -11.06
N VAL A 245 24.46 -1.53 -11.43
CA VAL A 245 23.20 -2.18 -11.86
C VAL A 245 23.30 -2.72 -13.29
N SER A 246 24.13 -2.14 -14.13
CA SER A 246 24.34 -2.60 -15.51
C SER A 246 25.34 -3.78 -15.63
N GLN A 247 25.93 -4.23 -14.52
CA GLN A 247 26.91 -5.32 -14.45
C GLN A 247 26.36 -6.58 -13.76
N ILE A 248 25.09 -6.57 -13.30
CA ILE A 248 24.37 -7.74 -12.78
C ILE A 248 23.42 -8.26 -13.86
#